data_ceb38a7eeaf8b5d54925c03d03e67625
#
_entry.id   ceb38a7eeaf8b5d54925c03d03e67625
#
_cell.length_a   1.000
_cell.length_b   1.000
_cell.length_c   1.000
_cell.angle_alpha   90.00
_cell.angle_beta   90.00
_cell.angle_gamma   90.00
#
_symmetry.space_group_name_H-M   'P 1'
#
loop_
_entity.id
_entity.type
_entity.pdbx_description
1 polymer ?
#
loop_
_entity_poly.entity_id
_entity_poly.type
_entity_poly.pdbx_seq_one_letter_code
_entity_poly.pdbx_strand_id
1 'polypeptide(L)'
;MKIIGLLFGLYLGSIMSVQAQDLSKDATSIITDSRTEVLCKSMTQSIEKESRTILILNRKGLNAAHFVCECDMFRSLQKFSGEILNAFGQSVRKIKKSELQKSEYSSSLSTDDYAYYYECNFPSFPFTVKYEWEIKCNNGLIGYQSFLPQTDFQQGVEQATYRIELPAGQECRYRELNTGGKNIQVTKSTGTDGQQVIEVTASKLLPVQKEPFGPDFAKLFPRIYFAPSAFKYDKSEGDMSTWQKYGEWQYKLLDGRDELTEPFRNKLHGLT
;
A
#
# COMPACT_ATOMS: atom_id res chain seq x y z
N MET A 1 15.09 -42.46 -63.19
CA MET A 1 15.89 -41.43 -62.48
C MET A 1 14.94 -40.38 -61.95
N LYS A 2 14.57 -40.43 -60.68
CA LYS A 2 13.61 -39.49 -60.04
C LYS A 2 14.44 -38.51 -59.17
N ILE A 3 14.40 -37.23 -59.53
CA ILE A 3 15.04 -36.19 -58.78
C ILE A 3 14.07 -35.68 -57.72
N ILE A 4 14.40 -35.88 -56.45
CA ILE A 4 13.68 -35.37 -55.32
C ILE A 4 14.24 -33.99 -54.96
N GLY A 5 13.46 -32.94 -55.22
CA GLY A 5 13.78 -31.59 -54.81
C GLY A 5 13.49 -31.36 -53.34
N LEU A 6 14.50 -31.03 -52.55
CA LEU A 6 14.41 -30.67 -51.14
C LEU A 6 14.10 -29.14 -51.04
N LEU A 7 12.88 -28.81 -50.62
CA LEU A 7 12.48 -27.43 -50.29
C LEU A 7 12.95 -27.12 -48.88
N PHE A 8 13.96 -26.30 -48.72
CA PHE A 8 14.40 -25.68 -47.47
C PHE A 8 13.52 -24.46 -47.17
N GLY A 9 12.54 -24.60 -46.29
CA GLY A 9 11.76 -23.48 -45.80
C GLY A 9 12.58 -22.68 -44.78
N LEU A 10 12.98 -21.46 -45.16
CA LEU A 10 13.53 -20.47 -44.21
C LEU A 10 12.42 -19.97 -43.30
N TYR A 11 12.44 -20.42 -42.05
CA TYR A 11 11.64 -19.80 -40.99
C TYR A 11 12.36 -18.52 -40.54
N LEU A 12 11.92 -17.36 -41.02
CA LEU A 12 12.28 -16.07 -40.43
C LEU A 12 11.53 -15.91 -39.09
N GLY A 13 12.18 -16.32 -38.03
CA GLY A 13 11.74 -15.97 -36.68
C GLY A 13 11.88 -14.45 -36.48
N SER A 14 10.77 -13.72 -36.46
CA SER A 14 10.74 -12.34 -36.03
C SER A 14 11.16 -12.25 -34.56
N ILE A 15 12.39 -11.88 -34.31
CA ILE A 15 12.86 -11.53 -32.97
C ILE A 15 12.16 -10.20 -32.64
N MET A 16 11.05 -10.27 -31.89
CA MET A 16 10.51 -9.10 -31.23
C MET A 16 11.54 -8.64 -30.19
N SER A 17 12.30 -7.61 -30.54
CA SER A 17 13.12 -6.89 -29.56
C SER A 17 12.16 -6.22 -28.57
N VAL A 18 11.99 -6.82 -27.42
CA VAL A 18 11.38 -6.15 -26.27
C VAL A 18 12.34 -5.03 -25.87
N GLN A 19 12.06 -3.83 -26.31
CA GLN A 19 12.79 -2.64 -25.87
C GLN A 19 12.58 -2.54 -24.35
N ALA A 20 13.64 -2.72 -23.57
CA ALA A 20 13.61 -2.50 -22.13
C ALA A 20 13.23 -1.04 -21.89
N GLN A 21 12.08 -0.81 -21.24
CA GLN A 21 11.66 0.54 -20.88
C GLN A 21 12.66 1.09 -19.86
N ASP A 22 13.26 2.23 -20.17
CA ASP A 22 14.19 2.91 -19.28
C ASP A 22 13.40 3.64 -18.18
N LEU A 23 13.37 3.05 -16.99
CA LEU A 23 12.71 3.61 -15.81
C LEU A 23 13.43 4.84 -15.24
N SER A 24 14.69 5.08 -15.62
CA SER A 24 15.47 6.21 -15.15
C SER A 24 15.15 7.49 -15.90
N LYS A 25 14.57 7.37 -17.11
CA LYS A 25 14.19 8.52 -17.91
C LYS A 25 13.12 9.33 -17.18
N ASP A 26 13.42 10.59 -16.90
CA ASP A 26 12.54 11.52 -16.21
C ASP A 26 12.21 11.13 -14.76
N ALA A 27 12.92 10.16 -14.18
CA ALA A 27 12.78 9.76 -12.78
C ALA A 27 13.69 10.57 -11.86
N THR A 28 13.23 10.78 -10.63
CA THR A 28 14.04 11.28 -9.51
C THR A 28 14.33 10.17 -8.50
N SER A 29 13.49 9.13 -8.50
CA SER A 29 13.65 7.92 -7.70
C SER A 29 13.06 6.70 -8.40
N ILE A 30 13.52 5.50 -8.04
CA ILE A 30 12.99 4.23 -8.55
C ILE A 30 12.76 3.28 -7.38
N ILE A 31 11.54 2.79 -7.20
CA ILE A 31 11.27 1.64 -6.35
C ILE A 31 11.77 0.40 -7.09
N THR A 32 12.88 -0.16 -6.66
CA THR A 32 13.46 -1.36 -7.29
C THR A 32 12.77 -2.64 -6.82
N ASP A 33 12.35 -2.69 -5.55
CA ASP A 33 11.53 -3.77 -5.00
C ASP A 33 10.63 -3.22 -3.89
N SER A 34 9.36 -3.60 -3.90
CA SER A 34 8.41 -3.33 -2.83
C SER A 34 7.55 -4.55 -2.59
N ARG A 35 7.42 -4.95 -1.33
CA ARG A 35 6.61 -6.11 -0.93
C ARG A 35 5.74 -5.74 0.24
N THR A 36 4.47 -6.13 0.17
CA THR A 36 3.52 -6.03 1.26
C THR A 36 2.86 -7.40 1.44
N GLU A 37 2.95 -7.94 2.63
CA GLU A 37 2.28 -9.19 3.02
C GLU A 37 1.33 -8.91 4.18
N VAL A 38 0.06 -9.20 4.00
CA VAL A 38 -0.99 -9.06 5.01
C VAL A 38 -1.49 -10.45 5.39
N LEU A 39 -1.18 -10.87 6.60
CA LEU A 39 -1.65 -12.12 7.17
C LEU A 39 -2.82 -11.83 8.12
N CYS A 40 -4.03 -12.07 7.68
CA CYS A 40 -5.22 -11.98 8.51
C CYS A 40 -5.34 -13.25 9.36
N LYS A 41 -5.31 -13.09 10.67
CA LYS A 41 -5.46 -14.22 11.61
C LYS A 41 -6.93 -14.44 12.01
N SER A 42 -7.72 -13.38 11.98
CA SER A 42 -9.14 -13.38 12.31
C SER A 42 -9.79 -12.10 11.78
N MET A 43 -11.09 -11.90 12.05
CA MET A 43 -11.78 -10.63 11.77
C MET A 43 -11.26 -9.44 12.59
N THR A 44 -10.45 -9.70 13.61
CA THR A 44 -9.94 -8.66 14.53
C THR A 44 -8.43 -8.49 14.47
N GLN A 45 -7.70 -9.39 13.85
CA GLN A 45 -6.24 -9.40 13.92
C GLN A 45 -5.60 -9.63 12.56
N SER A 46 -4.64 -8.78 12.23
CA SER A 46 -3.70 -9.00 11.13
C SER A 46 -2.28 -8.62 11.50
N ILE A 47 -1.34 -9.19 10.76
CA ILE A 47 0.07 -8.80 10.75
C ILE A 47 0.37 -8.34 9.32
N GLU A 48 0.91 -7.15 9.19
CA GLU A 48 1.38 -6.59 7.93
C GLU A 48 2.91 -6.54 7.96
N LYS A 49 3.54 -7.15 6.97
CA LYS A 49 4.99 -7.08 6.77
C LYS A 49 5.26 -6.34 5.48
N GLU A 50 6.05 -5.33 5.56
CA GLU A 50 6.40 -4.53 4.41
C GLU A 50 7.91 -4.38 4.27
N SER A 51 8.37 -4.41 3.02
CA SER A 51 9.72 -4.06 2.65
C SER A 51 9.72 -3.17 1.42
N ARG A 52 10.67 -2.23 1.38
CA ARG A 52 10.79 -1.31 0.25
C ARG A 52 12.26 -0.97 0.02
N THR A 53 12.69 -1.12 -1.22
CA THR A 53 14.03 -0.72 -1.70
C THR A 53 13.86 0.37 -2.73
N ILE A 54 14.46 1.54 -2.49
CA ILE A 54 14.30 2.72 -3.33
C ILE A 54 15.67 3.26 -3.72
N LEU A 55 15.93 3.36 -5.01
CA LEU A 55 17.07 4.04 -5.56
C LEU A 55 16.75 5.53 -5.71
N ILE A 56 17.51 6.38 -5.06
CA ILE A 56 17.39 7.84 -5.13
C ILE A 56 18.43 8.35 -6.12
N LEU A 57 17.97 8.87 -7.25
CA LEU A 57 18.83 9.26 -8.35
C LEU A 57 19.47 10.64 -8.16
N ASN A 58 18.73 11.54 -7.53
CA ASN A 58 19.17 12.92 -7.34
C ASN A 58 18.42 13.57 -6.15
N ARG A 59 18.79 14.83 -5.84
CA ARG A 59 18.24 15.57 -4.71
C ARG A 59 16.71 15.77 -4.76
N LYS A 60 16.10 15.85 -5.94
CA LYS A 60 14.65 16.00 -6.08
C LYS A 60 13.89 14.77 -5.62
N GLY A 61 14.52 13.58 -5.69
CA GLY A 61 13.94 12.33 -5.23
C GLY A 61 14.12 12.05 -3.74
N LEU A 62 14.75 12.95 -2.98
CA LEU A 62 15.09 12.70 -1.57
C LEU A 62 13.87 12.44 -0.68
N ASN A 63 12.72 13.04 -0.99
CA ASN A 63 11.48 12.79 -0.25
C ASN A 63 11.05 11.31 -0.29
N ALA A 64 11.32 10.62 -1.39
CA ALA A 64 11.02 9.18 -1.50
C ALA A 64 11.86 8.31 -0.56
N ALA A 65 12.97 8.84 -0.03
CA ALA A 65 13.81 8.15 0.95
C ALA A 65 13.31 8.29 2.39
N HIS A 66 12.32 9.13 2.65
CA HIS A 66 11.75 9.28 3.99
C HIS A 66 10.87 8.06 4.33
N PHE A 67 10.90 7.67 5.59
CA PHE A 67 10.02 6.64 6.11
C PHE A 67 8.90 7.29 6.92
N VAL A 68 7.67 6.83 6.71
CA VAL A 68 6.51 7.20 7.52
C VAL A 68 5.68 5.95 7.74
N CYS A 69 5.27 5.73 8.98
CA CYS A 69 4.36 4.66 9.37
C CYS A 69 3.26 5.24 10.27
N GLU A 70 2.06 5.32 9.73
CA GLU A 70 0.87 5.78 10.44
C GLU A 70 0.34 4.68 11.36
N CYS A 71 0.02 5.06 12.59
CA CYS A 71 -0.45 4.19 13.66
C CYS A 71 -1.63 4.85 14.38
N ASP A 72 -2.40 4.02 15.08
CA ASP A 72 -3.51 4.43 15.95
C ASP A 72 -3.65 3.45 17.12
N MET A 73 -4.76 3.50 17.88
CA MET A 73 -5.01 2.57 18.98
C MET A 73 -5.13 1.10 18.52
N PHE A 74 -5.50 0.86 17.27
CA PHE A 74 -5.66 -0.49 16.72
C PHE A 74 -4.45 -0.95 15.90
N ARG A 75 -3.64 -0.02 15.41
CA ARG A 75 -2.53 -0.26 14.49
C ARG A 75 -1.21 0.20 15.09
N SER A 76 -0.26 -0.70 15.27
CA SER A 76 1.01 -0.42 15.95
C SER A 76 2.22 -0.99 15.22
N LEU A 77 3.28 -0.19 15.11
CA LEU A 77 4.57 -0.61 14.57
C LEU A 77 5.28 -1.53 15.55
N GLN A 78 5.51 -2.79 15.16
CA GLN A 78 6.18 -3.81 15.97
C GLN A 78 7.68 -3.83 15.73
N LYS A 79 8.07 -3.95 14.46
CA LYS A 79 9.46 -4.04 14.03
C LYS A 79 9.76 -2.97 12.98
N PHE A 80 11.01 -2.57 12.94
CA PHE A 80 11.54 -1.69 11.91
C PHE A 80 13.04 -1.90 11.78
N SER A 81 13.51 -1.93 10.57
CA SER A 81 14.92 -1.79 10.21
C SER A 81 15.06 -0.96 8.94
N GLY A 82 16.11 -0.16 8.88
CA GLY A 82 16.46 0.61 7.70
C GLY A 82 17.95 0.48 7.38
N GLU A 83 18.30 0.64 6.11
CA GLU A 83 19.68 0.61 5.64
C GLU A 83 19.87 1.60 4.48
N ILE A 84 20.97 2.32 4.49
CA ILE A 84 21.40 3.17 3.37
C ILE A 84 22.62 2.53 2.71
N LEU A 85 22.54 2.38 1.38
CA LEU A 85 23.64 1.88 0.55
C LEU A 85 24.13 3.01 -0.35
N ASN A 86 25.46 3.10 -0.53
CA ASN A 86 26.03 4.04 -1.48
C ASN A 86 25.82 3.59 -2.94
N ALA A 87 26.33 4.36 -3.91
CA ALA A 87 26.22 4.08 -5.33
C ALA A 87 26.84 2.73 -5.75
N PHE A 88 27.71 2.15 -4.92
CA PHE A 88 28.36 0.85 -5.17
C PHE A 88 27.63 -0.31 -4.47
N GLY A 89 26.46 -0.05 -3.86
CA GLY A 89 25.71 -1.08 -3.13
C GLY A 89 26.28 -1.43 -1.77
N GLN A 90 27.26 -0.68 -1.24
CA GLN A 90 27.85 -0.93 0.07
C GLN A 90 27.00 -0.27 1.17
N SER A 91 26.75 -0.99 2.26
CA SER A 91 26.06 -0.47 3.43
C SER A 91 26.88 0.62 4.12
N VAL A 92 26.32 1.82 4.21
CA VAL A 92 26.97 2.98 4.84
C VAL A 92 26.30 3.40 6.13
N ARG A 93 25.04 3.02 6.32
CA ARG A 93 24.28 3.33 7.54
C ARG A 93 23.17 2.31 7.75
N LYS A 94 23.02 1.86 9.01
CA LYS A 94 21.85 1.12 9.48
C LYS A 94 20.99 2.03 10.34
N ILE A 95 19.68 1.92 10.20
CA ILE A 95 18.71 2.73 10.93
C ILE A 95 17.88 1.79 11.80
N LYS A 96 17.84 2.07 13.09
CA LYS A 96 17.12 1.25 14.08
C LYS A 96 15.76 1.88 14.41
N LYS A 97 14.81 1.09 14.91
CA LYS A 97 13.52 1.57 15.38
C LYS A 97 13.63 2.70 16.43
N SER A 98 14.65 2.67 17.26
CA SER A 98 14.91 3.70 18.27
C SER A 98 15.32 5.06 17.69
N GLU A 99 15.67 5.13 16.42
CA GLU A 99 15.99 6.38 15.70
C GLU A 99 14.77 7.02 15.04
N LEU A 100 13.62 6.31 15.01
CA LEU A 100 12.39 6.86 14.51
C LEU A 100 11.87 7.94 15.47
N GLN A 101 11.45 9.05 14.91
CA GLN A 101 10.72 10.07 15.62
C GLN A 101 9.23 9.69 15.66
N LYS A 102 8.53 10.08 16.72
CA LYS A 102 7.08 9.91 16.86
C LYS A 102 6.43 11.29 16.89
N SER A 103 5.41 11.49 16.07
CA SER A 103 4.58 12.68 16.07
C SER A 103 3.12 12.26 16.23
N GLU A 104 2.44 12.89 17.15
CA GLU A 104 0.98 12.81 17.26
C GLU A 104 0.39 13.87 16.34
N TYR A 105 -0.59 13.47 15.55
CA TYR A 105 -1.27 14.39 14.66
C TYR A 105 -2.77 14.13 14.74
N SER A 106 -3.56 15.16 14.50
CA SER A 106 -5.00 15.05 14.43
C SER A 106 -5.47 15.62 13.11
N SER A 107 -6.09 14.79 12.30
CA SER A 107 -6.81 15.21 11.09
C SER A 107 -8.22 15.71 11.41
N SER A 108 -8.70 15.49 12.63
CA SER A 108 -9.99 15.89 13.16
C SER A 108 -9.85 16.31 14.64
N LEU A 109 -10.95 16.76 15.24
CA LEU A 109 -10.99 17.37 16.59
C LEU A 109 -10.43 16.49 17.73
N SER A 110 -10.46 15.18 17.58
CA SER A 110 -9.94 14.22 18.57
C SER A 110 -9.64 12.91 17.88
N THR A 111 -8.37 12.64 17.65
CA THR A 111 -7.88 11.35 17.14
C THR A 111 -6.75 10.87 18.03
N ASP A 112 -6.54 9.56 18.02
CA ASP A 112 -5.40 8.90 18.64
C ASP A 112 -4.31 8.57 17.61
N ASP A 113 -4.37 9.20 16.44
CA ASP A 113 -3.46 9.00 15.33
C ASP A 113 -2.06 9.52 15.68
N TYR A 114 -1.06 8.74 15.37
CA TYR A 114 0.34 9.10 15.45
C TYR A 114 1.14 8.46 14.33
N ALA A 115 2.28 9.03 14.00
CA ALA A 115 3.18 8.47 13.01
C ALA A 115 4.58 8.28 13.57
N TYR A 116 5.21 7.18 13.21
CA TYR A 116 6.66 7.05 13.26
C TYR A 116 7.24 7.53 11.94
N TYR A 117 8.31 8.33 11.99
CA TYR A 117 8.97 8.82 10.79
C TYR A 117 10.48 8.89 10.94
N TYR A 118 11.15 8.82 9.81
CA TYR A 118 12.58 9.03 9.69
C TYR A 118 12.86 9.90 8.47
N GLU A 119 13.52 11.03 8.68
CA GLU A 119 13.96 11.92 7.61
C GLU A 119 15.36 11.51 7.13
N CYS A 120 15.42 10.96 5.92
CA CYS A 120 16.67 10.58 5.32
C CYS A 120 17.36 11.81 4.69
N ASN A 121 18.52 12.19 5.22
CA ASN A 121 19.33 13.32 4.74
C ASN A 121 20.72 12.82 4.29
N PHE A 122 20.77 11.89 3.33
CA PHE A 122 22.03 11.41 2.77
C PHE A 122 22.53 12.34 1.66
N PRO A 123 23.80 12.82 1.71
CA PRO A 123 24.26 13.93 0.84
C PRO A 123 24.71 13.50 -0.57
N SER A 124 25.00 12.22 -0.78
CA SER A 124 25.62 11.72 -2.02
C SER A 124 24.60 10.96 -2.89
N PHE A 125 24.58 11.21 -4.18
CA PHE A 125 23.68 10.58 -5.15
C PHE A 125 24.47 9.87 -6.25
N PRO A 126 23.94 8.77 -6.86
CA PRO A 126 22.76 8.04 -6.38
C PRO A 126 23.05 7.26 -5.10
N PHE A 127 22.00 6.94 -4.36
CA PHE A 127 22.07 6.02 -3.22
C PHE A 127 20.79 5.19 -3.12
N THR A 128 20.84 4.07 -2.40
CA THR A 128 19.68 3.22 -2.18
C THR A 128 19.29 3.22 -0.71
N VAL A 129 18.01 3.35 -0.42
CA VAL A 129 17.48 3.11 0.92
C VAL A 129 16.65 1.83 0.94
N LYS A 130 16.80 1.03 1.98
CA LYS A 130 15.99 -0.17 2.25
C LYS A 130 15.29 -0.01 3.57
N TYR A 131 14.01 -0.31 3.61
CA TYR A 131 13.20 -0.35 4.82
C TYR A 131 12.47 -1.68 4.92
N GLU A 132 12.40 -2.22 6.13
CA GLU A 132 11.58 -3.37 6.48
C GLU A 132 10.85 -3.07 7.78
N TRP A 133 9.54 -3.32 7.80
CA TRP A 133 8.75 -3.08 9.00
C TRP A 133 7.60 -4.05 9.13
N GLU A 134 7.12 -4.21 10.36
CA GLU A 134 6.00 -5.07 10.72
C GLU A 134 5.00 -4.27 11.56
N ILE A 135 3.75 -4.32 11.15
CA ILE A 135 2.63 -3.68 11.83
C ILE A 135 1.70 -4.77 12.33
N LYS A 136 1.18 -4.57 13.53
CA LYS A 136 0.12 -5.41 14.09
C LYS A 136 -1.15 -4.59 14.19
N CYS A 137 -2.25 -5.13 13.64
CA CYS A 137 -3.60 -4.59 13.80
C CYS A 137 -4.41 -5.48 14.72
N ASN A 138 -5.12 -4.86 15.68
CA ASN A 138 -6.02 -5.54 16.62
C ASN A 138 -7.32 -4.75 16.75
N ASN A 139 -8.46 -5.41 16.62
CA ASN A 139 -9.82 -4.88 16.88
C ASN A 139 -10.27 -3.71 15.98
N GLY A 140 -9.51 -3.37 14.93
CA GLY A 140 -9.80 -2.23 14.04
C GLY A 140 -9.77 -2.59 12.56
N LEU A 141 -10.03 -3.84 12.17
CA LEU A 141 -9.93 -4.29 10.78
C LEU A 141 -11.18 -3.97 9.96
N ILE A 142 -11.43 -2.71 9.71
CA ILE A 142 -12.47 -2.25 8.77
C ILE A 142 -11.99 -2.24 7.32
N GLY A 143 -10.70 -2.30 7.10
CA GLY A 143 -10.04 -2.35 5.79
C GLY A 143 -8.64 -2.93 5.91
N TYR A 144 -8.07 -3.29 4.78
CA TYR A 144 -6.69 -3.76 4.72
C TYR A 144 -5.80 -2.71 4.04
N GLN A 145 -4.50 -2.83 4.24
CA GLN A 145 -3.52 -1.98 3.54
C GLN A 145 -3.79 -1.98 2.03
N SER A 146 -3.86 -0.81 1.42
CA SER A 146 -4.03 -0.67 -0.02
C SER A 146 -2.72 -0.96 -0.74
N PHE A 147 -2.81 -1.59 -1.91
CA PHE A 147 -1.67 -1.66 -2.81
C PHE A 147 -1.49 -0.34 -3.54
N LEU A 148 -0.39 0.33 -3.29
CA LEU A 148 0.01 1.59 -3.92
C LEU A 148 1.46 1.47 -4.40
N PRO A 149 1.69 0.96 -5.62
CA PRO A 149 3.04 0.67 -6.11
C PRO A 149 3.90 1.90 -6.34
N GLN A 150 3.29 3.04 -6.70
CA GLN A 150 3.96 4.33 -6.83
C GLN A 150 3.46 5.28 -5.75
N THR A 151 4.37 5.98 -5.07
CA THR A 151 4.06 6.84 -3.92
C THR A 151 4.40 8.31 -4.15
N ASP A 152 5.04 8.63 -5.30
CA ASP A 152 5.43 10.00 -5.64
C ASP A 152 5.43 10.21 -7.15
N PHE A 153 5.39 11.48 -7.57
CA PHE A 153 5.66 11.88 -8.95
C PHE A 153 7.14 11.64 -9.30
N GLN A 154 7.42 11.50 -10.58
CA GLN A 154 8.78 11.23 -11.10
C GLN A 154 9.44 10.00 -10.42
N GLN A 155 8.63 9.05 -9.99
CA GLN A 155 9.07 7.81 -9.40
C GLN A 155 8.75 6.64 -10.34
N GLY A 156 9.78 5.90 -10.78
CA GLY A 156 9.62 4.63 -11.50
C GLY A 156 9.40 3.47 -10.52
N VAL A 157 8.83 2.36 -11.00
CA VAL A 157 8.73 1.11 -10.23
C VAL A 157 9.23 -0.04 -11.07
N GLU A 158 10.26 -0.73 -10.61
CA GLU A 158 10.76 -1.93 -11.25
C GLU A 158 9.87 -3.13 -10.91
N GLN A 159 9.62 -3.34 -9.61
CA GLN A 159 8.74 -4.39 -9.13
C GLN A 159 8.05 -3.98 -7.82
N ALA A 160 6.76 -4.29 -7.72
CA ALA A 160 6.00 -4.21 -6.49
C ALA A 160 5.05 -5.40 -6.38
N THR A 161 4.96 -5.98 -5.19
CA THR A 161 4.10 -7.14 -4.91
C THR A 161 3.28 -6.87 -3.65
N TYR A 162 2.07 -7.41 -3.66
CA TYR A 162 1.17 -7.41 -2.51
C TYR A 162 0.53 -8.77 -2.38
N ARG A 163 0.48 -9.30 -1.18
CA ARG A 163 -0.17 -10.57 -0.87
C ARG A 163 -1.01 -10.43 0.37
N ILE A 164 -2.28 -10.77 0.28
CA ILE A 164 -3.16 -10.88 1.44
C ILE A 164 -3.65 -12.32 1.56
N GLU A 165 -3.58 -12.84 2.78
CA GLU A 165 -4.05 -14.16 3.14
C GLU A 165 -5.09 -14.05 4.25
N LEU A 166 -6.27 -14.64 4.00
CA LEU A 166 -7.40 -14.64 4.91
C LEU A 166 -7.72 -16.07 5.34
N PRO A 167 -8.14 -16.28 6.59
CA PRO A 167 -8.62 -17.57 7.05
C PRO A 167 -9.78 -18.10 6.21
N ALA A 168 -9.97 -19.41 6.21
CA ALA A 168 -11.13 -20.03 5.58
C ALA A 168 -12.44 -19.41 6.06
N GLY A 169 -13.36 -19.16 5.13
CA GLY A 169 -14.67 -18.56 5.40
C GLY A 169 -14.66 -17.03 5.52
N GLN A 170 -13.51 -16.38 5.47
CA GLN A 170 -13.44 -14.92 5.34
C GLN A 170 -13.27 -14.51 3.86
N GLU A 171 -13.99 -13.46 3.47
CA GLU A 171 -13.93 -12.93 2.11
C GLU A 171 -13.35 -11.53 2.10
N CYS A 172 -12.47 -11.29 1.13
CA CYS A 172 -11.96 -9.97 0.80
C CYS A 172 -12.42 -9.56 -0.59
N ARG A 173 -12.96 -8.36 -0.67
CA ARG A 173 -13.26 -7.67 -1.93
C ARG A 173 -12.12 -6.71 -2.25
N TYR A 174 -11.92 -6.46 -3.52
CA TYR A 174 -10.97 -5.44 -3.95
C TYR A 174 -11.55 -4.58 -5.06
N ARG A 175 -11.01 -3.38 -5.18
CA ARG A 175 -11.34 -2.44 -6.24
C ARG A 175 -10.08 -1.83 -6.82
N GLU A 176 -9.94 -1.95 -8.11
CA GLU A 176 -8.84 -1.39 -8.89
C GLU A 176 -9.17 0.03 -9.35
N LEU A 177 -8.20 0.93 -9.23
CA LEU A 177 -8.27 2.29 -9.77
C LEU A 177 -6.98 2.58 -10.56
N ASN A 178 -7.14 3.15 -11.74
CA ASN A 178 -6.04 3.59 -12.61
C ASN A 178 -5.05 2.48 -13.01
N THR A 179 -5.48 1.21 -13.01
CA THR A 179 -4.64 0.05 -13.36
C THR A 179 -4.63 -0.24 -14.86
N GLY A 180 -5.63 0.24 -15.60
CA GLY A 180 -5.78 0.00 -17.03
C GLY A 180 -4.55 0.41 -17.85
N GLY A 181 -4.10 -0.46 -18.76
CA GLY A 181 -2.94 -0.22 -19.62
C GLY A 181 -1.59 -0.28 -18.91
N LYS A 182 -1.55 -0.64 -17.62
CA LYS A 182 -0.33 -0.82 -16.84
C LYS A 182 -0.04 -2.31 -16.62
N ASN A 183 1.22 -2.62 -16.41
CA ASN A 183 1.64 -3.99 -16.12
C ASN A 183 1.35 -4.34 -14.65
N ILE A 184 0.07 -4.49 -14.34
CA ILE A 184 -0.46 -4.85 -13.03
C ILE A 184 -1.38 -6.05 -13.20
N GLN A 185 -1.19 -7.06 -12.36
CA GLN A 185 -1.97 -8.30 -12.38
C GLN A 185 -2.50 -8.62 -11.00
N VAL A 186 -3.74 -9.03 -10.91
CA VAL A 186 -4.38 -9.51 -9.68
C VAL A 186 -4.75 -10.97 -9.86
N THR A 187 -4.33 -11.83 -8.95
CA THR A 187 -4.68 -13.24 -8.92
C THR A 187 -5.38 -13.59 -7.62
N LYS A 188 -6.37 -14.50 -7.70
CA LYS A 188 -7.03 -15.08 -6.53
C LYS A 188 -6.81 -16.58 -6.54
N SER A 189 -6.50 -17.14 -5.39
CA SER A 189 -6.36 -18.57 -5.19
C SER A 189 -6.91 -18.99 -3.83
N THR A 190 -7.16 -20.27 -3.68
CA THR A 190 -7.53 -20.89 -2.41
C THR A 190 -6.39 -21.80 -2.00
N GLY A 191 -5.86 -21.61 -0.80
CA GLY A 191 -4.83 -22.47 -0.25
C GLY A 191 -5.36 -23.83 0.20
N THR A 192 -4.46 -24.70 0.63
CA THR A 192 -4.76 -26.09 1.01
C THR A 192 -5.73 -26.22 2.17
N ASP A 193 -5.72 -25.28 3.09
CA ASP A 193 -6.58 -25.24 4.28
C ASP A 193 -7.83 -24.36 4.08
N GLY A 194 -8.17 -24.05 2.81
CA GLY A 194 -9.34 -23.25 2.46
C GLY A 194 -9.17 -21.73 2.65
N GLN A 195 -7.95 -21.25 2.98
CA GLN A 195 -7.67 -19.83 3.09
C GLN A 195 -7.74 -19.16 1.71
N GLN A 196 -8.30 -17.95 1.67
CA GLN A 196 -8.27 -17.12 0.46
C GLN A 196 -6.94 -16.36 0.38
N VAL A 197 -6.32 -16.38 -0.79
CA VAL A 197 -5.11 -15.61 -1.10
C VAL A 197 -5.39 -14.72 -2.29
N ILE A 198 -5.08 -13.43 -2.14
CA ILE A 198 -5.07 -12.46 -3.25
C ILE A 198 -3.66 -11.94 -3.40
N GLU A 199 -3.12 -12.06 -4.60
CA GLU A 199 -1.80 -11.54 -4.93
C GLU A 199 -1.91 -10.49 -6.02
N VAL A 200 -1.14 -9.42 -5.88
CA VAL A 200 -1.00 -8.38 -6.87
C VAL A 200 0.47 -8.22 -7.22
N THR A 201 0.74 -8.13 -8.49
CA THR A 201 2.07 -7.79 -9.00
C THR A 201 1.99 -6.57 -9.89
N ALA A 202 2.94 -5.67 -9.74
CA ALA A 202 3.14 -4.56 -10.65
C ALA A 202 4.61 -4.52 -11.06
N SER A 203 4.89 -4.24 -12.32
CA SER A 203 6.26 -4.15 -12.80
C SER A 203 6.41 -3.10 -13.89
N LYS A 204 7.60 -2.50 -13.96
CA LYS A 204 8.00 -1.54 -14.99
C LYS A 204 7.01 -0.38 -15.16
N LEU A 205 6.56 0.18 -14.03
CA LEU A 205 5.71 1.37 -14.07
C LEU A 205 6.58 2.60 -14.33
N LEU A 206 6.26 3.33 -15.39
CA LEU A 206 6.98 4.55 -15.76
C LEU A 206 6.70 5.68 -14.78
N PRO A 207 7.66 6.61 -14.59
CA PRO A 207 7.47 7.83 -13.83
C PRO A 207 6.34 8.68 -14.41
N VAL A 208 5.47 9.16 -13.54
CA VAL A 208 4.43 10.14 -13.90
C VAL A 208 4.94 11.53 -13.61
N GLN A 209 4.91 12.41 -14.60
CA GLN A 209 5.33 13.80 -14.43
C GLN A 209 4.26 14.60 -13.71
N LYS A 210 4.68 15.51 -12.83
CA LYS A 210 3.77 16.46 -12.20
C LYS A 210 3.58 17.65 -13.14
N GLU A 211 2.34 17.85 -13.57
CA GLU A 211 1.96 18.99 -14.41
C GLU A 211 1.41 20.12 -13.52
N PRO A 212 1.76 21.38 -13.80
CA PRO A 212 1.10 22.52 -13.15
C PRO A 212 -0.41 22.48 -13.43
N PHE A 213 -1.22 22.59 -12.38
CA PHE A 213 -2.69 22.48 -12.45
C PHE A 213 -3.22 21.13 -12.96
N GLY A 214 -2.36 20.12 -13.03
CA GLY A 214 -2.74 18.76 -13.41
C GLY A 214 -3.62 18.07 -12.36
N PRO A 215 -4.16 16.87 -12.68
CA PRO A 215 -4.96 16.08 -11.75
C PRO A 215 -4.19 15.70 -10.49
N ASP A 216 -4.94 15.50 -9.41
CA ASP A 216 -4.40 14.98 -8.16
C ASP A 216 -3.75 13.60 -8.32
N PHE A 217 -2.78 13.31 -7.45
CA PHE A 217 -2.13 12.02 -7.31
C PHE A 217 -3.13 10.85 -7.33
N ALA A 218 -4.21 10.93 -6.56
CA ALA A 218 -5.22 9.88 -6.45
C ALA A 218 -5.93 9.54 -7.78
N LYS A 219 -5.94 10.49 -8.73
CA LYS A 219 -6.56 10.31 -10.06
C LYS A 219 -5.61 9.72 -11.10
N LEU A 220 -4.31 9.72 -10.84
CA LEU A 220 -3.29 9.32 -11.81
C LEU A 220 -2.64 7.98 -11.48
N PHE A 221 -2.41 7.73 -10.20
CA PHE A 221 -1.62 6.59 -9.76
C PHE A 221 -2.45 5.32 -9.60
N PRO A 222 -1.91 4.17 -9.98
CA PRO A 222 -2.58 2.89 -9.79
C PRO A 222 -2.74 2.60 -8.31
N ARG A 223 -3.93 2.12 -7.94
CA ARG A 223 -4.24 1.74 -6.56
C ARG A 223 -5.23 0.60 -6.54
N ILE A 224 -5.06 -0.32 -5.60
CA ILE A 224 -6.03 -1.37 -5.32
C ILE A 224 -6.39 -1.31 -3.85
N TYR A 225 -7.67 -1.12 -3.58
CA TYR A 225 -8.23 -1.16 -2.24
C TYR A 225 -8.69 -2.57 -1.91
N PHE A 226 -8.53 -2.95 -0.65
CA PHE A 226 -8.98 -4.23 -0.12
C PHE A 226 -9.87 -4.00 1.09
N ALA A 227 -10.98 -4.73 1.17
CA ALA A 227 -11.92 -4.62 2.27
C ALA A 227 -12.51 -5.99 2.61
N PRO A 228 -12.65 -6.34 3.90
CA PRO A 228 -13.37 -7.54 4.31
C PRO A 228 -14.86 -7.39 3.97
N SER A 229 -15.57 -8.51 3.78
CA SER A 229 -17.03 -8.49 3.69
C SER A 229 -17.67 -8.35 5.07
N ALA A 230 -17.14 -9.06 6.07
CA ALA A 230 -17.51 -8.92 7.48
C ALA A 230 -16.28 -8.49 8.28
N PHE A 231 -16.47 -7.65 9.28
CA PHE A 231 -15.38 -7.09 10.07
C PHE A 231 -15.82 -6.86 11.52
N LYS A 232 -14.83 -6.70 12.39
CA LYS A 232 -15.04 -6.24 13.76
C LYS A 232 -14.21 -4.97 13.99
N TYR A 233 -14.88 -3.93 14.46
CA TYR A 233 -14.27 -2.66 14.80
C TYR A 233 -14.56 -2.35 16.26
N ASP A 234 -13.52 -2.35 17.08
CA ASP A 234 -13.59 -2.32 18.54
C ASP A 234 -14.56 -3.40 19.10
N LYS A 235 -15.67 -3.02 19.65
CA LYS A 235 -16.69 -3.91 20.23
C LYS A 235 -17.83 -4.23 19.27
N SER A 236 -17.89 -3.58 18.11
CA SER A 236 -18.99 -3.72 17.16
C SER A 236 -18.60 -4.62 15.99
N GLU A 237 -19.53 -5.45 15.55
CA GLU A 237 -19.43 -6.26 14.34
C GLU A 237 -20.21 -5.59 13.22
N GLY A 238 -19.61 -5.56 12.03
CA GLY A 238 -20.19 -4.95 10.85
C GLY A 238 -20.10 -5.85 9.63
N ASP A 239 -20.96 -5.57 8.67
CA ASP A 239 -21.01 -6.23 7.36
C ASP A 239 -21.05 -5.13 6.28
N MET A 240 -20.08 -5.14 5.39
CA MET A 240 -20.03 -4.22 4.24
C MET A 240 -20.22 -4.94 2.91
N SER A 241 -20.85 -6.11 2.92
CA SER A 241 -21.20 -6.82 1.68
C SER A 241 -22.18 -6.02 0.82
N THR A 242 -23.02 -5.18 1.44
CA THR A 242 -23.89 -4.21 0.76
C THR A 242 -23.83 -2.84 1.44
N TRP A 243 -24.18 -1.78 0.72
CA TRP A 243 -24.29 -0.44 1.29
C TRP A 243 -25.32 -0.34 2.41
N GLN A 244 -26.42 -1.09 2.29
CA GLN A 244 -27.45 -1.13 3.31
C GLN A 244 -26.92 -1.68 4.62
N LYS A 245 -26.27 -2.84 4.61
CA LYS A 245 -25.69 -3.46 5.83
C LYS A 245 -24.61 -2.58 6.46
N TYR A 246 -23.79 -1.95 5.63
CA TYR A 246 -22.80 -0.99 6.11
C TYR A 246 -23.46 0.23 6.75
N GLY A 247 -24.54 0.76 6.14
CA GLY A 247 -25.33 1.85 6.70
C GLY A 247 -26.00 1.48 8.02
N GLU A 248 -26.56 0.26 8.14
CA GLU A 248 -27.13 -0.26 9.38
C GLU A 248 -26.07 -0.34 10.50
N TRP A 249 -24.85 -0.77 10.20
CA TRP A 249 -23.75 -0.76 11.15
C TRP A 249 -23.37 0.67 11.56
N GLN A 250 -23.23 1.59 10.60
CA GLN A 250 -22.96 3.00 10.90
C GLN A 250 -24.05 3.61 11.80
N TYR A 251 -25.31 3.34 11.51
CA TYR A 251 -26.43 3.82 12.32
C TYR A 251 -26.36 3.32 13.76
N LYS A 252 -26.06 2.03 13.97
CA LYS A 252 -25.88 1.45 15.31
C LYS A 252 -24.77 2.13 16.14
N LEU A 253 -23.75 2.70 15.50
CA LEU A 253 -22.70 3.45 16.20
C LEU A 253 -23.21 4.79 16.77
N LEU A 254 -24.33 5.29 16.26
CA LEU A 254 -24.98 6.52 16.73
C LEU A 254 -26.02 6.28 17.80
N ASP A 255 -26.38 5.02 18.04
CA ASP A 255 -27.42 4.64 19.01
C ASP A 255 -27.08 5.18 20.40
N GLY A 256 -28.03 5.90 21.02
CA GLY A 256 -27.87 6.58 22.29
C GLY A 256 -26.94 7.81 22.32
N ARG A 257 -26.32 8.18 21.20
CA ARG A 257 -25.42 9.36 21.16
C ARG A 257 -26.13 10.68 20.88
N ASP A 258 -27.36 10.62 20.42
CA ASP A 258 -28.28 11.74 20.20
C ASP A 258 -29.20 12.02 21.40
N GLU A 259 -29.11 11.22 22.46
CA GLU A 259 -29.84 11.44 23.69
C GLU A 259 -29.22 12.61 24.48
N LEU A 260 -29.98 13.69 24.60
CA LEU A 260 -29.58 14.81 25.43
C LEU A 260 -29.80 14.48 26.89
N THR A 261 -28.83 14.73 27.76
CA THR A 261 -29.00 14.63 29.21
C THR A 261 -30.06 15.62 29.69
N GLU A 262 -30.79 15.25 30.75
CA GLU A 262 -31.85 16.11 31.33
C GLU A 262 -31.39 17.54 31.63
N PRO A 263 -30.19 17.79 32.22
CA PRO A 263 -29.70 19.16 32.40
C PRO A 263 -29.54 19.94 31.12
N PHE A 264 -29.16 19.26 30.04
CA PHE A 264 -28.96 19.89 28.74
C PHE A 264 -30.29 20.18 28.03
N ARG A 265 -31.27 19.26 28.12
CA ARG A 265 -32.67 19.49 27.68
C ARG A 265 -33.30 20.70 28.36
N ASN A 266 -33.16 20.78 29.69
CA ASN A 266 -33.70 21.90 30.46
C ASN A 266 -33.05 23.23 30.06
N LYS A 267 -31.76 23.22 29.78
CA LYS A 267 -31.06 24.40 29.27
C LYS A 267 -31.57 24.85 27.89
N LEU A 268 -31.85 23.90 27.01
CA LEU A 268 -32.40 24.21 25.66
C LEU A 268 -33.82 24.78 25.77
N HIS A 269 -34.69 24.18 26.62
CA HIS A 269 -36.04 24.71 26.88
C HIS A 269 -36.06 26.09 27.54
N GLY A 270 -35.00 26.48 28.21
CA GLY A 270 -34.87 27.82 28.75
C GLY A 270 -34.37 28.89 27.78
N LEU A 271 -34.00 28.46 26.55
CA LEU A 271 -33.55 29.33 25.45
C LEU A 271 -34.61 29.57 24.39
N THR A 272 -35.72 28.82 24.46
CA THR A 272 -36.93 28.99 23.64
C THR A 272 -38.02 29.68 24.46
#